data_affa1aa78cabe02b0053807e26cd1cf4
#
_entry.id   affa1aa78cabe02b0053807e26cd1cf4
#
_cell.length_a   1.000
_cell.length_b   1.000
_cell.length_c   1.000
_cell.angle_alpha   90.00
_cell.angle_beta   90.00
_cell.angle_gamma   90.00
#
_symmetry.space_group_name_H-M   'P 1'
#
loop_
_entity.id
_entity.type
_entity.pdbx_description
1 polymer ?
#
loop_
_entity_poly.entity_id
_entity_poly.type
_entity_poly.pdbx_seq_one_letter_code
_entity_poly.pdbx_strand_id
1 'polypeptide(L)'
;VCYHHVHLRRLLARQLREDRDARLLRRQRRTVLRRDGMRCEVEDGGGSRWLLNFCGNDYLGLSQHFAVSGALQDAAATDGVGSGGSHLVCGHHARHVALEREIADWLQVPAALVLGSGFSANLAVLQALLGDDDVCVQDRLNHASLIDAARLAGCLDAVREIERDCVTHRESSTA
;
A
#
# COMPACT_ATOMS: atom_id res chain seq x y z
N VAL A 1 -9.84 -26.31 -21.48
CA VAL A 1 -9.75 -25.04 -20.72
C VAL A 1 -10.62 -25.03 -19.47
N CYS A 2 -11.76 -25.78 -19.42
CA CYS A 2 -12.67 -25.80 -18.24
C CYS A 2 -12.15 -26.55 -17.00
N TYR A 3 -11.31 -27.57 -17.13
CA TYR A 3 -10.87 -28.39 -15.99
C TYR A 3 -9.94 -27.66 -15.02
N HIS A 4 -9.06 -26.77 -15.51
CA HIS A 4 -8.13 -26.00 -14.68
C HIS A 4 -8.84 -24.97 -13.80
N HIS A 5 -9.92 -24.35 -14.26
CA HIS A 5 -10.67 -23.36 -13.49
C HIS A 5 -11.42 -23.98 -12.29
N VAL A 6 -11.96 -25.20 -12.43
CA VAL A 6 -12.67 -25.86 -11.34
C VAL A 6 -11.69 -26.32 -10.25
N HIS A 7 -10.52 -26.80 -10.65
CA HIS A 7 -9.49 -27.23 -9.70
C HIS A 7 -8.92 -26.07 -8.91
N LEU A 8 -8.59 -24.96 -9.59
CA LEU A 8 -8.10 -23.73 -8.95
C LEU A 8 -9.13 -23.16 -7.96
N ARG A 9 -10.42 -23.12 -8.32
CA ARG A 9 -11.50 -22.68 -7.42
C ARG A 9 -11.62 -23.56 -6.18
N ARG A 10 -11.46 -24.88 -6.31
CA ARG A 10 -11.50 -25.81 -5.17
C ARG A 10 -10.29 -25.65 -4.26
N LEU A 11 -9.09 -25.46 -4.81
CA LEU A 11 -7.87 -25.21 -4.05
C LEU A 11 -7.97 -23.89 -3.30
N LEU A 12 -8.37 -22.79 -3.97
CA LEU A 12 -8.58 -21.50 -3.34
C LEU A 12 -9.65 -21.54 -2.24
N ALA A 13 -10.77 -22.23 -2.48
CA ALA A 13 -11.82 -22.38 -1.48
C ALA A 13 -11.41 -23.26 -0.28
N ARG A 14 -10.48 -24.18 -0.46
CA ARG A 14 -9.88 -24.98 0.61
C ARG A 14 -8.89 -24.14 1.40
N GLN A 15 -7.97 -23.45 0.73
CA GLN A 15 -7.01 -22.55 1.35
C GLN A 15 -7.70 -21.46 2.16
N LEU A 16 -8.73 -20.80 1.60
CA LEU A 16 -9.51 -19.78 2.30
C LEU A 16 -10.27 -20.32 3.51
N ARG A 17 -10.66 -21.61 3.52
CA ARG A 17 -11.26 -22.25 4.70
C ARG A 17 -10.20 -22.56 5.76
N GLU A 18 -9.08 -23.12 5.36
CA GLU A 18 -7.95 -23.42 6.25
C GLU A 18 -7.40 -22.15 6.90
N ASP A 19 -7.25 -21.05 6.13
CA ASP A 19 -6.81 -19.75 6.63
C ASP A 19 -7.84 -19.10 7.57
N ARG A 20 -9.14 -19.29 7.30
CA ARG A 20 -10.23 -18.84 8.16
C ARG A 20 -10.26 -19.60 9.49
N ASP A 21 -10.04 -20.90 9.45
CA ASP A 21 -9.97 -21.75 10.62
C ASP A 21 -8.68 -21.51 11.42
N ALA A 22 -7.58 -21.15 10.75
CA ALA A 22 -6.32 -20.73 11.37
C ALA A 22 -6.32 -19.32 12.00
N ARG A 23 -7.47 -18.64 12.06
CA ARG A 23 -7.65 -17.27 12.60
C ARG A 23 -7.01 -16.15 11.75
N LEU A 24 -6.44 -16.41 10.58
CA LEU A 24 -5.78 -15.42 9.74
C LEU A 24 -6.76 -14.48 9.01
N LEU A 25 -8.01 -14.91 8.77
CA LEU A 25 -9.03 -14.13 8.06
C LEU A 25 -10.25 -13.77 8.92
N ARG A 26 -10.12 -13.61 10.24
CA ARG A 26 -11.23 -13.23 11.13
C ARG A 26 -11.73 -11.79 10.96
N ARG A 27 -11.03 -10.94 10.22
CA ARG A 27 -11.47 -9.57 9.98
C ARG A 27 -12.38 -9.53 8.76
N GLN A 28 -13.67 -9.42 9.00
CA GLN A 28 -14.61 -9.09 7.93
C GLN A 28 -14.31 -7.67 7.44
N ARG A 29 -14.27 -7.49 6.12
CA ARG A 29 -14.22 -6.17 5.53
C ARG A 29 -15.52 -5.45 5.88
N ARG A 30 -15.41 -4.24 6.41
CA ARG A 30 -16.56 -3.39 6.67
C ARG A 30 -16.85 -2.56 5.44
N THR A 31 -18.12 -2.44 5.08
CA THR A 31 -18.57 -1.57 4.00
C THR A 31 -18.73 -0.16 4.55
N VAL A 32 -17.98 0.79 3.99
CA VAL A 32 -18.17 2.21 4.26
C VAL A 32 -19.19 2.74 3.28
N LEU A 33 -20.33 3.22 3.77
CA LEU A 33 -21.43 3.75 2.96
C LEU A 33 -21.23 5.22 2.62
N ARG A 34 -20.76 6.00 3.61
CA ARG A 34 -20.50 7.45 3.47
C ARG A 34 -19.30 7.86 4.30
N ARG A 35 -18.71 8.98 3.90
CA ARG A 35 -17.66 9.67 4.67
C ARG A 35 -18.06 11.13 4.84
N ASP A 36 -17.75 11.67 6.02
CA ASP A 36 -17.89 13.08 6.36
C ASP A 36 -16.69 13.45 7.25
N GLY A 37 -15.65 13.98 6.63
CA GLY A 37 -14.38 14.22 7.28
C GLY A 37 -13.82 12.96 7.95
N MET A 38 -13.64 13.01 9.26
CA MET A 38 -13.17 11.87 10.07
C MET A 38 -14.26 10.85 10.42
N ARG A 39 -15.50 11.08 10.05
CA ARG A 39 -16.61 10.15 10.31
C ARG A 39 -16.86 9.23 9.13
N CYS A 40 -17.14 7.97 9.41
CA CYS A 40 -17.56 7.00 8.42
C CYS A 40 -18.88 6.36 8.86
N GLU A 41 -19.86 6.35 7.97
CA GLU A 41 -21.05 5.51 8.11
C GLU A 41 -20.69 4.10 7.62
N VAL A 42 -20.83 3.12 8.49
CA VAL A 42 -20.44 1.73 8.23
C VAL A 42 -21.65 0.82 8.32
N GLU A 43 -21.77 -0.10 7.38
CA GLU A 43 -22.79 -1.16 7.40
C GLU A 43 -22.58 -2.07 8.61
N ASP A 44 -23.68 -2.40 9.33
CA ASP A 44 -23.66 -3.20 10.54
C ASP A 44 -24.92 -4.08 10.66
N GLY A 45 -24.83 -5.33 10.19
CA GLY A 45 -25.81 -6.39 10.43
C GLY A 45 -27.27 -6.12 10.02
N GLY A 46 -27.51 -5.30 9.00
CA GLY A 46 -28.85 -4.92 8.51
C GLY A 46 -29.23 -3.47 8.76
N GLY A 47 -28.31 -2.67 9.31
CA GLY A 47 -28.40 -1.23 9.46
C GLY A 47 -27.08 -0.53 9.16
N SER A 48 -26.96 0.71 9.59
CA SER A 48 -25.71 1.46 9.53
C SER A 48 -25.47 2.22 10.83
N ARG A 49 -24.21 2.55 11.09
CA ARG A 49 -23.81 3.41 12.21
C ARG A 49 -22.65 4.30 11.83
N TRP A 50 -22.60 5.48 12.42
CA TRP A 50 -21.49 6.41 12.29
C TRP A 50 -20.39 6.10 13.30
N LEU A 51 -19.16 6.02 12.82
CA LEU A 51 -17.94 5.79 13.59
C LEU A 51 -16.92 6.89 13.31
N LEU A 52 -16.08 7.20 14.30
CA LEU A 52 -14.87 7.96 14.08
C LEU A 52 -13.81 7.06 13.47
N ASN A 53 -13.21 7.51 12.37
CA ASN A 53 -12.19 6.77 11.64
C ASN A 53 -10.79 7.20 12.07
N PHE A 54 -10.13 6.40 12.89
CA PHE A 54 -8.72 6.56 13.27
C PHE A 54 -7.77 5.73 12.41
N CYS A 55 -8.29 5.00 11.41
CA CYS A 55 -7.50 4.11 10.54
C CYS A 55 -7.25 4.70 9.14
N GLY A 56 -7.67 5.94 8.91
CA GLY A 56 -7.49 6.61 7.63
C GLY A 56 -6.13 7.26 7.50
N ASN A 57 -5.65 7.39 6.26
CA ASN A 57 -4.42 8.11 5.91
C ASN A 57 -4.69 9.52 5.36
N ASP A 58 -5.94 9.95 5.33
CA ASP A 58 -6.37 11.26 4.85
C ASP A 58 -6.22 12.33 5.96
N TYR A 59 -5.00 12.53 6.42
CA TYR A 59 -4.67 13.40 7.55
C TYR A 59 -5.06 14.87 7.34
N LEU A 60 -5.05 15.33 6.09
CA LEU A 60 -5.40 16.71 5.73
C LEU A 60 -6.84 16.84 5.23
N GLY A 61 -7.61 15.76 5.15
CA GLY A 61 -8.99 15.76 4.65
C GLY A 61 -9.11 16.09 3.15
N LEU A 62 -8.03 15.95 2.39
CA LEU A 62 -7.98 16.34 0.98
C LEU A 62 -8.76 15.39 0.06
N SER A 63 -9.05 14.16 0.51
CA SER A 63 -9.82 13.21 -0.31
C SER A 63 -11.23 13.67 -0.64
N GLN A 64 -11.79 14.61 0.13
CA GLN A 64 -13.11 15.21 -0.10
C GLN A 64 -13.04 16.71 -0.43
N HIS A 65 -11.84 17.24 -0.66
CA HIS A 65 -11.68 18.66 -0.97
C HIS A 65 -12.18 18.97 -2.39
N PHE A 66 -13.00 20.01 -2.52
CA PHE A 66 -13.65 20.35 -3.79
C PHE A 66 -12.68 20.63 -4.94
N ALA A 67 -11.52 21.27 -4.65
CA ALA A 67 -10.54 21.56 -5.69
C ALA A 67 -9.85 20.25 -6.20
N VAL A 68 -9.63 19.25 -5.33
CA VAL A 68 -9.07 17.96 -5.72
C VAL A 68 -10.07 17.17 -6.56
N SER A 69 -11.34 17.10 -6.12
CA SER A 69 -12.40 16.43 -6.89
C SER A 69 -12.70 17.11 -8.21
N GLY A 70 -12.68 18.46 -8.25
CA GLY A 70 -12.83 19.23 -9.47
C GLY A 70 -11.70 18.97 -10.47
N ALA A 71 -10.46 19.03 -10.04
CA ALA A 71 -9.30 18.70 -10.89
C ALA A 71 -9.35 17.27 -11.46
N LEU A 72 -9.84 16.30 -10.66
CA LEU A 72 -10.04 14.92 -11.13
C LEU A 72 -11.14 14.84 -12.20
N GLN A 73 -12.26 15.55 -12.01
CA GLN A 73 -13.37 15.60 -12.98
C GLN A 73 -12.91 16.22 -14.31
N ASP A 74 -12.19 17.35 -14.23
CA ASP A 74 -11.65 18.04 -15.41
C ASP A 74 -10.65 17.15 -16.16
N ALA A 75 -9.74 16.49 -15.44
CA ALA A 75 -8.81 15.56 -16.04
C ALA A 75 -9.52 14.37 -16.70
N ALA A 76 -10.51 13.78 -16.03
CA ALA A 76 -11.27 12.69 -16.61
C ALA A 76 -12.06 13.09 -17.87
N ALA A 77 -12.58 14.32 -17.91
CA ALA A 77 -13.28 14.83 -19.08
C ALA A 77 -12.37 15.12 -20.28
N THR A 78 -11.12 15.55 -20.02
CA THR A 78 -10.18 15.92 -21.09
C THR A 78 -9.30 14.78 -21.55
N ASP A 79 -8.80 13.97 -20.62
CA ASP A 79 -7.78 12.95 -20.87
C ASP A 79 -8.32 11.50 -20.75
N GLY A 80 -9.58 11.37 -20.30
CA GLY A 80 -10.18 10.08 -20.01
C GLY A 80 -9.75 9.51 -18.65
N VAL A 81 -10.05 8.22 -18.42
CA VAL A 81 -9.73 7.52 -17.16
C VAL A 81 -8.67 6.44 -17.39
N GLY A 82 -7.66 6.45 -16.52
CA GLY A 82 -6.53 5.53 -16.62
C GLY A 82 -5.51 5.93 -17.69
N SER A 83 -4.36 5.28 -17.65
CA SER A 83 -3.23 5.59 -18.55
C SER A 83 -3.33 4.94 -19.94
N GLY A 84 -4.29 4.03 -20.15
CA GLY A 84 -4.48 3.32 -21.42
C GLY A 84 -3.39 2.32 -21.78
N GLY A 85 -2.28 2.28 -21.06
CA GLY A 85 -1.16 1.39 -21.32
C GLY A 85 -0.06 1.47 -20.26
N SER A 86 1.00 0.68 -20.46
CA SER A 86 2.21 0.76 -19.64
C SER A 86 2.94 2.09 -19.87
N HIS A 87 3.54 2.65 -18.82
CA HIS A 87 4.36 3.88 -18.91
C HIS A 87 5.50 3.76 -19.91
N LEU A 88 6.09 2.59 -20.08
CA LEU A 88 7.19 2.36 -21.02
C LEU A 88 6.73 2.28 -22.48
N VAL A 89 5.44 2.18 -22.76
CA VAL A 89 4.90 2.04 -24.11
C VAL A 89 4.14 3.29 -24.53
N CYS A 90 2.96 3.51 -23.99
CA CYS A 90 2.07 4.62 -24.37
C CYS A 90 1.26 5.21 -23.19
N GLY A 91 1.47 4.73 -21.96
CA GLY A 91 0.71 5.14 -20.79
C GLY A 91 1.37 6.25 -19.97
N HIS A 92 2.51 6.83 -20.40
CA HIS A 92 3.16 7.94 -19.70
C HIS A 92 2.64 9.28 -20.21
N HIS A 93 1.63 9.81 -19.56
CA HIS A 93 0.95 11.03 -19.94
C HIS A 93 1.69 12.30 -19.49
N ALA A 94 1.46 13.42 -20.18
CA ALA A 94 2.05 14.72 -19.82
C ALA A 94 1.76 15.14 -18.37
N ARG A 95 0.63 14.73 -17.80
CA ARG A 95 0.28 15.00 -16.40
C ARG A 95 1.17 14.23 -15.41
N HIS A 96 1.64 13.03 -15.75
CA HIS A 96 2.64 12.32 -14.94
C HIS A 96 3.95 13.11 -14.89
N VAL A 97 4.43 13.57 -16.07
CA VAL A 97 5.65 14.39 -16.18
C VAL A 97 5.54 15.69 -15.39
N ALA A 98 4.38 16.36 -15.48
CA ALA A 98 4.13 17.60 -14.73
C ALA A 98 4.16 17.35 -13.22
N LEU A 99 3.49 16.30 -12.74
CA LEU A 99 3.45 15.93 -11.33
C LEU A 99 4.85 15.57 -10.79
N GLU A 100 5.62 14.78 -11.55
CA GLU A 100 6.99 14.43 -11.17
C GLU A 100 7.90 15.66 -11.03
N ARG A 101 7.77 16.63 -11.92
CA ARG A 101 8.50 17.92 -11.85
C ARG A 101 8.07 18.72 -10.63
N GLU A 102 6.76 18.89 -10.39
CA GLU A 102 6.25 19.63 -9.24
C GLU A 102 6.69 19.00 -7.91
N ILE A 103 6.70 17.66 -7.81
CA ILE A 103 7.19 16.97 -6.62
C ILE A 103 8.70 17.18 -6.46
N ALA A 104 9.47 17.08 -7.52
CA ALA A 104 10.91 17.27 -7.49
C ALA A 104 11.25 18.71 -7.07
N ASP A 105 10.57 19.71 -7.62
CA ASP A 105 10.72 21.12 -7.28
C ASP A 105 10.32 21.40 -5.82
N TRP A 106 9.19 20.83 -5.37
CA TRP A 106 8.73 21.00 -3.99
C TRP A 106 9.70 20.40 -2.97
N LEU A 107 10.25 19.22 -3.26
CA LEU A 107 11.20 18.52 -2.39
C LEU A 107 12.65 18.99 -2.56
N GLN A 108 12.93 19.89 -3.54
CA GLN A 108 14.28 20.37 -3.89
C GLN A 108 15.23 19.21 -4.21
N VAL A 109 14.73 18.21 -4.96
CA VAL A 109 15.51 17.07 -5.45
C VAL A 109 15.66 17.10 -6.96
N PRO A 110 16.70 16.47 -7.53
CA PRO A 110 16.93 16.49 -8.97
C PRO A 110 15.83 15.86 -9.82
N ALA A 111 15.13 14.86 -9.28
CA ALA A 111 14.07 14.15 -9.99
C ALA A 111 13.13 13.45 -8.99
N ALA A 112 11.90 13.20 -9.42
CA ALA A 112 10.93 12.35 -8.73
C ALA A 112 10.33 11.36 -9.73
N LEU A 113 9.89 10.21 -9.22
CA LEU A 113 9.21 9.18 -9.98
C LEU A 113 7.89 8.83 -9.30
N VAL A 114 6.79 8.90 -10.04
CA VAL A 114 5.46 8.57 -9.54
C VAL A 114 5.11 7.13 -9.90
N LEU A 115 4.71 6.35 -8.90
CA LEU A 115 4.24 4.98 -9.07
C LEU A 115 2.77 4.85 -8.65
N GLY A 116 2.08 3.84 -9.19
CA GLY A 116 0.65 3.63 -8.98
C GLY A 116 0.25 3.29 -7.54
N SER A 117 1.20 2.92 -6.67
CA SER A 117 0.97 2.67 -5.24
C SER A 117 2.27 2.73 -4.45
N GLY A 118 2.17 2.97 -3.13
CA GLY A 118 3.31 2.86 -2.22
C GLY A 118 3.87 1.44 -2.15
N PHE A 119 3.04 0.42 -2.35
CA PHE A 119 3.49 -0.97 -2.46
C PHE A 119 4.45 -1.13 -3.65
N SER A 120 4.05 -0.68 -4.82
CA SER A 120 4.89 -0.71 -6.03
C SER A 120 6.15 0.13 -5.88
N ALA A 121 6.06 1.27 -5.20
CA ALA A 121 7.21 2.13 -4.93
C ALA A 121 8.25 1.42 -4.05
N ASN A 122 7.82 0.80 -2.95
CA ASN A 122 8.71 0.04 -2.07
C ASN A 122 9.39 -1.13 -2.80
N LEU A 123 8.63 -1.87 -3.61
CA LEU A 123 9.18 -2.94 -4.44
C LEU A 123 10.23 -2.42 -5.43
N ALA A 124 9.91 -1.36 -6.16
CA ALA A 124 10.80 -0.78 -7.16
C ALA A 124 12.11 -0.27 -6.54
N VAL A 125 12.02 0.44 -5.40
CA VAL A 125 13.20 1.01 -4.71
C VAL A 125 14.13 -0.09 -4.22
N LEU A 126 13.61 -1.09 -3.49
CA LEU A 126 14.47 -2.11 -2.93
C LEU A 126 15.09 -3.00 -4.02
N GLN A 127 14.34 -3.37 -5.05
CA GLN A 127 14.87 -4.15 -6.17
C GLN A 127 15.87 -3.39 -7.04
N ALA A 128 15.76 -2.06 -7.13
CA ALA A 128 16.70 -1.24 -7.89
C ALA A 128 18.00 -0.97 -7.13
N LEU A 129 17.95 -0.92 -5.79
CA LEU A 129 19.08 -0.51 -4.95
C LEU A 129 19.83 -1.68 -4.31
N LEU A 130 19.19 -2.84 -4.15
CA LEU A 130 19.75 -3.99 -3.46
C LEU A 130 20.06 -5.13 -4.43
N GLY A 131 21.21 -5.76 -4.24
CA GLY A 131 21.64 -6.98 -4.93
C GLY A 131 21.80 -8.15 -3.93
N ASP A 132 22.20 -9.30 -4.46
CA ASP A 132 22.32 -10.56 -3.70
C ASP A 132 23.34 -10.49 -2.55
N ASP A 133 24.33 -9.58 -2.65
CA ASP A 133 25.39 -9.40 -1.64
C ASP A 133 25.07 -8.28 -0.63
N ASP A 134 23.94 -7.58 -0.78
CA ASP A 134 23.58 -6.47 0.09
C ASP A 134 22.81 -6.96 1.32
N VAL A 135 22.95 -6.21 2.43
CA VAL A 135 22.25 -6.47 3.68
C VAL A 135 21.12 -5.47 3.87
N CYS A 136 19.88 -5.96 3.91
CA CYS A 136 18.72 -5.16 4.21
C CYS A 136 18.34 -5.28 5.69
N VAL A 137 18.51 -4.18 6.43
CA VAL A 137 18.15 -4.11 7.85
C VAL A 137 16.77 -3.48 7.98
N GLN A 138 15.81 -4.19 8.59
CA GLN A 138 14.44 -3.70 8.73
C GLN A 138 13.79 -4.17 10.03
N ASP A 139 12.76 -3.44 10.48
CA ASP A 139 11.94 -3.84 11.62
C ASP A 139 11.12 -5.09 11.29
N ARG A 140 10.97 -5.98 12.27
CA ARG A 140 10.13 -7.20 12.15
C ARG A 140 8.67 -6.89 11.86
N LEU A 141 8.16 -5.78 12.39
CA LEU A 141 6.79 -5.32 12.22
C LEU A 141 6.65 -4.28 11.11
N ASN A 142 7.62 -4.25 10.19
CA ASN A 142 7.59 -3.32 9.06
C ASN A 142 6.38 -3.55 8.14
N HIS A 143 6.10 -2.59 7.28
CA HIS A 143 5.03 -2.72 6.30
C HIS A 143 5.27 -3.92 5.39
N ALA A 144 4.23 -4.69 5.10
CA ALA A 144 4.31 -5.92 4.31
C ALA A 144 5.02 -5.73 2.96
N SER A 145 4.84 -4.59 2.29
CA SER A 145 5.50 -4.29 1.03
C SER A 145 7.02 -4.16 1.14
N LEU A 146 7.56 -3.68 2.27
CA LEU A 146 9.00 -3.61 2.49
C LEU A 146 9.57 -4.99 2.79
N ILE A 147 8.84 -5.80 3.57
CA ILE A 147 9.21 -7.20 3.83
C ILE A 147 9.25 -8.00 2.53
N ASP A 148 8.23 -7.87 1.69
CA ASP A 148 8.15 -8.56 0.41
C ASP A 148 9.20 -8.05 -0.58
N ALA A 149 9.46 -6.75 -0.60
CA ALA A 149 10.47 -6.14 -1.44
C ALA A 149 11.89 -6.63 -1.10
N ALA A 150 12.24 -6.71 0.19
CA ALA A 150 13.53 -7.24 0.65
C ALA A 150 13.70 -8.73 0.27
N ARG A 151 12.64 -9.52 0.43
CA ARG A 151 12.64 -10.94 -0.01
C ARG A 151 12.87 -11.09 -1.50
N LEU A 152 12.22 -10.25 -2.31
CA LEU A 152 12.36 -10.26 -3.77
C LEU A 152 13.74 -9.77 -4.23
N ALA A 153 14.38 -8.89 -3.46
CA ALA A 153 15.75 -8.44 -3.71
C ALA A 153 16.83 -9.45 -3.24
N GLY A 154 16.45 -10.60 -2.67
CA GLY A 154 17.40 -11.63 -2.21
C GLY A 154 17.95 -11.42 -0.80
N CYS A 155 17.62 -10.33 -0.12
CA CYS A 155 18.18 -9.93 1.18
C CYS A 155 17.49 -10.61 2.36
N LEU A 156 17.49 -11.94 2.45
CA LEU A 156 16.67 -12.68 3.43
C LEU A 156 17.27 -12.83 4.84
N ASP A 157 18.57 -12.68 5.04
CA ASP A 157 19.20 -13.17 6.27
C ASP A 157 19.37 -12.13 7.40
N ALA A 158 19.19 -10.84 7.17
CA ALA A 158 19.49 -9.80 8.15
C ALA A 158 18.35 -9.39 9.12
N VAL A 159 17.14 -9.89 8.92
CA VAL A 159 15.94 -9.42 9.66
C VAL A 159 15.89 -9.89 11.14
N ARG A 160 16.72 -10.82 11.57
CA ARG A 160 16.56 -11.50 12.87
C ARG A 160 17.30 -10.92 14.06
N GLU A 161 18.24 -10.00 13.89
CA GLU A 161 19.16 -9.64 15.00
C GLU A 161 18.82 -8.37 15.78
N ILE A 162 18.07 -7.42 15.24
CA ILE A 162 17.84 -6.11 15.88
C ILE A 162 16.94 -6.16 17.11
N GLU A 163 16.06 -7.15 17.24
CA GLU A 163 15.12 -7.22 18.38
C GLU A 163 15.75 -7.60 19.72
N ARG A 164 16.91 -8.26 19.75
CA ARG A 164 17.51 -8.71 21.01
C ARG A 164 18.26 -7.59 21.74
N ASP A 165 18.85 -6.67 21.01
CA ASP A 165 19.69 -5.63 21.61
C ASP A 165 18.91 -4.41 22.12
N CYS A 166 17.74 -4.11 21.57
CA CYS A 166 16.89 -3.01 22.06
C CYS A 166 16.17 -3.32 23.37
N VAL A 167 15.92 -4.59 23.69
CA VAL A 167 15.23 -4.99 24.94
C VAL A 167 16.21 -5.02 26.12
N THR A 168 17.46 -5.40 25.89
CA THR A 168 18.48 -5.51 26.96
C THR A 168 18.98 -4.18 27.48
N HIS A 169 18.87 -3.08 26.70
CA HIS A 169 19.27 -1.74 27.18
C HIS A 169 18.21 -1.04 28.05
N ARG A 170 16.97 -1.55 28.11
CA ARG A 170 15.95 -0.98 29.00
C ARG A 170 15.99 -1.52 30.44
N GLU A 171 16.58 -2.67 30.66
CA GLU A 171 16.66 -3.27 32.02
C GLU A 171 17.89 -2.85 32.84
N SER A 172 18.91 -2.27 32.20
CA SER A 172 20.12 -1.82 32.91
C SER A 172 20.11 -0.35 33.35
N SER A 173 19.00 0.39 33.13
CA SER A 173 18.86 1.82 33.48
C SER A 173 18.00 2.09 34.73
N THR A 174 17.64 1.03 35.48
CA THR A 174 16.91 1.13 36.76
C THR A 174 17.59 0.30 37.82
N ALA A 175 18.85 0.65 38.15
CA ALA A 175 19.51 0.24 39.37
C ALA A 175 20.24 1.43 39.99
#